data_96cbf9e8f033556d38d9ad2576924a90
#
_entry.id   96cbf9e8f033556d38d9ad2576924a90
#
_cell.length_a   1.000
_cell.length_b   1.000
_cell.length_c   1.000
_cell.angle_alpha   90.00
_cell.angle_beta   90.00
_cell.angle_gamma   90.00
#
_symmetry.space_group_name_H-M   'P 1'
#
loop_
_entity.id
_entity.type
_entity.pdbx_description
1 polymer ?
#
loop_
_entity_poly.entity_id
_entity_poly.type
_entity_poly.pdbx_seq_one_letter_code
_entity_poly.pdbx_strand_id
1 'polypeptide(L)'
;MEPTSPFTDTHLGDENHLARTKNVVDHINSLPMEIRCVVHTGDITMDKLDDKKVVNAGLSLFQKLKAPIHYVPGNHDILPQKLEFTHKAYVENFGGLITQTEYEGIVFIFVYTEPLRKDFTIKGYYPLKQLENYLKQSKGKPAIVFHHAPSVDDFYNNTFHKGWKTQIRRKWIKIINAYNVKAVVAGHFHRDEHHWLKDVPLYVSPPIARYWGRQATYRIYEYHNGKIGYRTQYIK
;
A
#
# COMPACT_ATOMS: atom_id res chain seq x y z
N MET A 1 8.09 14.35 -12.47
CA MET A 1 7.60 14.32 -11.07
C MET A 1 8.73 13.90 -10.16
N GLU A 2 8.91 14.59 -9.06
CA GLU A 2 9.83 14.14 -8.00
C GLU A 2 9.47 12.74 -7.53
N PRO A 3 10.49 11.93 -7.12
CA PRO A 3 10.28 10.54 -6.75
C PRO A 3 9.29 10.36 -5.61
N THR A 4 8.56 9.25 -5.61
CA THR A 4 7.74 8.80 -4.50
C THR A 4 8.35 7.53 -3.90
N SER A 5 8.20 7.33 -2.59
CA SER A 5 8.85 6.21 -1.90
C SER A 5 7.84 5.35 -1.14
N PRO A 6 7.19 4.38 -1.80
CA PRO A 6 6.39 3.40 -1.09
C PRO A 6 7.25 2.36 -0.37
N PHE A 7 6.76 1.95 0.79
CA PHE A 7 7.16 0.76 1.53
C PHE A 7 5.94 0.03 2.09
N THR A 8 6.13 -1.17 2.60
CA THR A 8 5.03 -2.05 2.99
C THR A 8 5.43 -3.00 4.11
N ASP A 9 4.43 -3.61 4.73
CA ASP A 9 4.61 -4.76 5.62
C ASP A 9 5.66 -4.48 6.71
N THR A 10 5.44 -3.41 7.49
CA THR A 10 6.30 -3.07 8.64
C THR A 10 6.06 -4.00 9.82
N HIS A 11 4.82 -4.54 9.95
CA HIS A 11 4.41 -5.46 11.00
C HIS A 11 4.89 -5.04 12.40
N LEU A 12 4.67 -3.77 12.74
CA LEU A 12 5.04 -3.25 14.06
C LEU A 12 4.35 -4.03 15.18
N GLY A 13 5.08 -4.26 16.25
CA GLY A 13 4.63 -5.07 17.38
C GLY A 13 5.07 -6.53 17.31
N ASP A 14 5.79 -6.90 16.26
CA ASP A 14 6.45 -8.20 16.13
C ASP A 14 7.96 -8.00 15.99
N GLU A 15 8.76 -8.91 16.59
CA GLU A 15 10.24 -8.91 16.59
C GLU A 15 10.88 -7.49 16.72
N ASN A 16 11.99 -7.26 16.00
CA ASN A 16 12.70 -5.99 15.92
C ASN A 16 12.25 -5.12 14.74
N HIS A 17 10.99 -5.24 14.31
CA HIS A 17 10.50 -4.54 13.13
C HIS A 17 10.51 -3.01 13.29
N LEU A 18 10.36 -2.50 14.51
CA LEU A 18 10.46 -1.06 14.77
C LEU A 18 11.87 -0.52 14.44
N ALA A 19 12.93 -1.23 14.83
CA ALA A 19 14.30 -0.82 14.52
C ALA A 19 14.58 -0.86 13.02
N ARG A 20 14.09 -1.90 12.33
CA ARG A 20 14.22 -2.01 10.87
C ARG A 20 13.49 -0.88 10.14
N THR A 21 12.28 -0.57 10.59
CA THR A 21 11.48 0.54 10.05
C THR A 21 12.19 1.88 10.28
N LYS A 22 12.82 2.05 11.45
CA LYS A 22 13.65 3.24 11.73
C LYS A 22 14.79 3.38 10.72
N ASN A 23 15.52 2.30 10.42
CA ASN A 23 16.60 2.35 9.45
C ASN A 23 16.10 2.75 8.05
N VAL A 24 14.92 2.27 7.65
CA VAL A 24 14.29 2.67 6.37
C VAL A 24 13.92 4.15 6.38
N VAL A 25 13.28 4.65 7.45
CA VAL A 25 12.92 6.07 7.61
C VAL A 25 14.17 6.96 7.55
N ASP A 26 15.22 6.60 8.28
CA ASP A 26 16.49 7.34 8.30
C ASP A 26 17.12 7.35 6.90
N HIS A 27 17.09 6.21 6.20
CA HIS A 27 17.65 6.11 4.85
C HIS A 27 16.86 6.96 3.84
N ILE A 28 15.53 6.92 3.87
CA ILE A 28 14.68 7.77 3.01
C ILE A 28 15.00 9.25 3.24
N ASN A 29 15.15 9.66 4.51
CA ASN A 29 15.48 11.03 4.87
C ASN A 29 16.89 11.46 4.46
N SER A 30 17.80 10.51 4.21
CA SER A 30 19.19 10.76 3.78
C SER A 30 19.39 10.75 2.27
N LEU A 31 18.34 10.45 1.50
CA LEU A 31 18.43 10.45 0.03
C LEU A 31 18.87 11.81 -0.52
N PRO A 32 19.70 11.83 -1.58
CA PRO A 32 20.20 13.08 -2.16
C PRO A 32 19.16 13.84 -2.99
N MET A 33 17.97 13.26 -3.21
CA MET A 33 16.86 13.89 -3.90
C MET A 33 15.69 14.10 -2.95
N GLU A 34 14.85 15.06 -3.27
CA GLU A 34 13.59 15.27 -2.57
C GLU A 34 12.60 14.15 -2.91
N ILE A 35 11.94 13.60 -1.89
CA ILE A 35 10.86 12.62 -2.03
C ILE A 35 9.52 13.36 -1.90
N ARG A 36 8.69 13.28 -2.93
CA ARG A 36 7.41 13.99 -2.98
C ARG A 36 6.42 13.49 -1.92
N CYS A 37 6.32 12.19 -1.76
CA CYS A 37 5.58 11.57 -0.68
C CYS A 37 6.07 10.14 -0.43
N VAL A 38 5.75 9.64 0.74
CA VAL A 38 5.91 8.24 1.13
C VAL A 38 4.54 7.58 1.15
N VAL A 39 4.45 6.31 0.76
CA VAL A 39 3.21 5.54 0.83
C VAL A 39 3.46 4.25 1.60
N HIS A 40 2.73 4.03 2.68
CA HIS A 40 2.70 2.73 3.37
C HIS A 40 1.56 1.90 2.80
N THR A 41 1.88 0.83 2.09
CA THR A 41 0.89 0.01 1.37
C THR A 41 0.32 -1.13 2.21
N GLY A 42 0.27 -0.98 3.53
CA GLY A 42 -0.48 -1.86 4.44
C GLY A 42 0.38 -2.79 5.29
N ASP A 43 -0.29 -3.48 6.20
CA ASP A 43 0.30 -4.27 7.27
C ASP A 43 1.30 -3.43 8.10
N ILE A 44 0.77 -2.31 8.60
CA ILE A 44 1.50 -1.37 9.46
C ILE A 44 1.83 -2.05 10.79
N THR A 45 0.83 -2.73 11.37
CA THR A 45 0.98 -3.47 12.63
C THR A 45 0.75 -4.96 12.41
N MET A 46 1.26 -5.79 13.32
CA MET A 46 0.99 -7.22 13.35
C MET A 46 -0.18 -7.50 14.31
N ASP A 47 -1.42 -7.29 13.82
CA ASP A 47 -2.66 -7.46 14.62
C ASP A 47 -2.69 -6.62 15.91
N LYS A 48 -1.98 -5.47 15.94
CA LYS A 48 -1.72 -4.67 17.16
C LYS A 48 -2.33 -3.27 17.12
N LEU A 49 -3.36 -3.02 16.34
CA LEU A 49 -4.06 -1.72 16.38
C LEU A 49 -4.77 -1.44 17.72
N ASP A 50 -4.96 -2.46 18.56
CA ASP A 50 -5.46 -2.32 19.92
C ASP A 50 -4.34 -1.98 20.95
N ASP A 51 -3.09 -2.12 20.60
CA ASP A 51 -1.95 -1.75 21.43
C ASP A 51 -1.48 -0.30 21.13
N LYS A 52 -1.93 0.64 21.97
CA LYS A 52 -1.57 2.06 21.85
C LYS A 52 -0.06 2.31 21.87
N LYS A 53 0.73 1.47 22.57
CA LYS A 53 2.19 1.64 22.61
C LYS A 53 2.80 1.35 21.24
N VAL A 54 2.36 0.28 20.59
CA VAL A 54 2.80 -0.10 19.24
C VAL A 54 2.40 0.97 18.22
N VAL A 55 1.14 1.41 18.25
CA VAL A 55 0.62 2.44 17.34
C VAL A 55 1.37 3.75 17.52
N ASN A 56 1.53 4.24 18.76
CA ASN A 56 2.24 5.49 19.03
C ASN A 56 3.74 5.42 18.66
N ALA A 57 4.39 4.27 18.89
CA ALA A 57 5.78 4.09 18.47
C ALA A 57 5.93 4.18 16.94
N GLY A 58 5.01 3.54 16.19
CA GLY A 58 4.96 3.64 14.73
C GLY A 58 4.72 5.06 14.25
N LEU A 59 3.68 5.71 14.76
CA LEU A 59 3.35 7.10 14.38
C LEU A 59 4.50 8.06 14.67
N SER A 60 5.12 7.96 15.86
CA SER A 60 6.27 8.79 16.23
C SER A 60 7.46 8.56 15.31
N LEU A 61 7.61 7.36 14.77
CA LEU A 61 8.65 7.05 13.80
C LEU A 61 8.33 7.63 12.41
N PHE A 62 7.10 7.44 11.93
CA PHE A 62 6.67 7.96 10.62
C PHE A 62 6.64 9.48 10.57
N GLN A 63 6.34 10.16 11.69
CA GLN A 63 6.43 11.62 11.80
C GLN A 63 7.84 12.19 11.59
N LYS A 64 8.90 11.35 11.66
CA LYS A 64 10.27 11.77 11.34
C LYS A 64 10.56 11.84 9.83
N LEU A 65 9.68 11.31 9.00
CA LEU A 65 9.82 11.47 7.55
C LEU A 65 9.73 12.94 7.16
N LYS A 66 10.65 13.39 6.32
CA LYS A 66 10.65 14.76 5.76
C LYS A 66 9.52 14.95 4.74
N ALA A 67 9.13 13.88 4.06
CA ALA A 67 8.03 13.87 3.10
C ALA A 67 6.71 13.48 3.78
N PRO A 68 5.56 13.97 3.29
CA PRO A 68 4.25 13.51 3.77
C PRO A 68 4.08 12.02 3.52
N ILE A 69 3.40 11.33 4.46
CA ILE A 69 3.12 9.90 4.35
C ILE A 69 1.63 9.65 4.17
N HIS A 70 1.27 8.74 3.27
CA HIS A 70 -0.07 8.23 3.04
C HIS A 70 -0.14 6.75 3.39
N TYR A 71 -1.31 6.31 3.88
CA TYR A 71 -1.49 4.95 4.36
C TYR A 71 -2.59 4.21 3.59
N VAL A 72 -2.36 2.92 3.39
CA VAL A 72 -3.38 1.95 2.97
C VAL A 72 -3.45 0.89 4.05
N PRO A 73 -4.63 0.48 4.54
CA PRO A 73 -4.68 -0.62 5.50
C PRO A 73 -4.40 -1.98 4.84
N GLY A 74 -3.68 -2.84 5.56
CA GLY A 74 -3.47 -4.23 5.20
C GLY A 74 -4.39 -5.18 5.97
N ASN A 75 -4.17 -6.48 5.80
CA ASN A 75 -5.00 -7.50 6.44
C ASN A 75 -4.69 -7.72 7.92
N HIS A 76 -3.53 -7.27 8.39
CA HIS A 76 -3.15 -7.26 9.81
C HIS A 76 -3.53 -5.95 10.52
N ASP A 77 -3.96 -4.93 9.78
CA ASP A 77 -4.42 -3.68 10.38
C ASP A 77 -5.91 -3.71 10.71
N ILE A 78 -6.77 -4.14 9.79
CA ILE A 78 -8.21 -4.24 10.03
C ILE A 78 -8.64 -5.70 10.04
N LEU A 79 -8.96 -6.20 11.24
CA LEU A 79 -9.24 -7.60 11.51
C LEU A 79 -10.75 -7.88 11.44
N PRO A 80 -11.23 -8.78 10.56
CA PRO A 80 -12.65 -9.11 10.48
C PRO A 80 -13.27 -9.57 11.80
N GLN A 81 -12.52 -10.30 12.64
CA GLN A 81 -12.97 -10.76 13.94
C GLN A 81 -13.04 -9.65 15.01
N LYS A 82 -12.43 -8.50 14.78
CA LYS A 82 -12.45 -7.29 15.62
C LYS A 82 -12.79 -6.06 14.79
N LEU A 83 -13.63 -6.20 13.77
CA LEU A 83 -13.82 -5.22 12.69
C LEU A 83 -14.16 -3.83 13.19
N GLU A 84 -15.16 -3.69 14.04
CA GLU A 84 -15.61 -2.38 14.54
C GLU A 84 -14.48 -1.63 15.24
N PHE A 85 -13.76 -2.31 16.11
CA PHE A 85 -12.67 -1.73 16.86
C PHE A 85 -11.49 -1.37 15.97
N THR A 86 -11.00 -2.33 15.18
CA THR A 86 -9.78 -2.12 14.37
C THR A 86 -10.02 -1.15 13.21
N HIS A 87 -11.21 -1.13 12.62
CA HIS A 87 -11.60 -0.13 11.64
C HIS A 87 -11.59 1.27 12.25
N LYS A 88 -12.23 1.46 13.41
CA LYS A 88 -12.24 2.75 14.11
C LYS A 88 -10.81 3.20 14.46
N ALA A 89 -10.02 2.32 15.07
CA ALA A 89 -8.64 2.61 15.44
C ALA A 89 -7.77 2.96 14.21
N TYR A 90 -7.98 2.29 13.08
CA TYR A 90 -7.28 2.63 11.84
C TYR A 90 -7.63 4.04 11.36
N VAL A 91 -8.92 4.34 11.26
CA VAL A 91 -9.38 5.65 10.76
C VAL A 91 -8.90 6.80 11.64
N GLU A 92 -8.90 6.62 12.96
CA GLU A 92 -8.44 7.62 13.92
C GLU A 92 -6.93 7.90 13.84
N ASN A 93 -6.11 6.92 13.47
CA ASN A 93 -4.65 7.03 13.50
C ASN A 93 -4.02 7.19 12.11
N PHE A 94 -4.60 6.63 11.05
CA PHE A 94 -3.98 6.53 9.73
C PHE A 94 -4.85 7.11 8.59
N GLY A 95 -6.12 7.42 8.85
CA GLY A 95 -7.02 8.06 7.89
C GLY A 95 -8.05 7.13 7.25
N GLY A 96 -8.72 7.61 6.21
CA GLY A 96 -9.86 6.90 5.59
C GLY A 96 -9.48 5.62 4.84
N LEU A 97 -10.47 4.74 4.63
CA LEU A 97 -10.28 3.47 3.92
C LEU A 97 -10.06 3.65 2.41
N ILE A 98 -10.51 4.76 1.87
CA ILE A 98 -10.18 5.20 0.51
C ILE A 98 -9.95 6.70 0.53
N THR A 99 -8.83 7.12 -0.01
CA THR A 99 -8.44 8.52 -0.08
C THR A 99 -7.73 8.81 -1.40
N GLN A 100 -7.62 10.08 -1.75
CA GLN A 100 -6.81 10.50 -2.90
C GLN A 100 -6.05 11.78 -2.58
N THR A 101 -4.97 11.98 -3.30
CA THR A 101 -4.21 13.22 -3.35
C THR A 101 -3.70 13.44 -4.77
N GLU A 102 -3.23 14.64 -5.05
CA GLU A 102 -2.65 14.96 -6.36
C GLU A 102 -1.28 15.61 -6.18
N TYR A 103 -0.31 15.13 -6.93
CA TYR A 103 1.03 15.70 -7.00
C TYR A 103 1.39 15.91 -8.48
N GLU A 104 1.71 17.16 -8.85
CA GLU A 104 2.17 17.52 -10.20
C GLU A 104 1.27 16.99 -11.33
N GLY A 105 -0.05 17.02 -11.12
CA GLY A 105 -1.02 16.56 -12.11
C GLY A 105 -1.23 15.05 -12.15
N ILE A 106 -0.63 14.28 -11.25
CA ILE A 106 -0.84 12.83 -11.10
C ILE A 106 -1.69 12.59 -9.89
N VAL A 107 -2.76 11.79 -10.04
CA VAL A 107 -3.68 11.43 -8.97
C VAL A 107 -3.22 10.13 -8.31
N PHE A 108 -3.03 10.16 -7.01
CA PHE A 108 -2.72 9.00 -6.18
C PHE A 108 -3.98 8.58 -5.45
N ILE A 109 -4.40 7.33 -5.62
CA ILE A 109 -5.60 6.77 -4.97
C ILE A 109 -5.18 5.62 -4.08
N PHE A 110 -5.54 5.70 -2.81
CA PHE A 110 -5.23 4.74 -1.76
C PHE A 110 -6.49 3.97 -1.43
N VAL A 111 -6.50 2.63 -1.59
CA VAL A 111 -7.73 1.83 -1.52
C VAL A 111 -7.55 0.63 -0.60
N TYR A 112 -8.40 0.50 0.41
CA TYR A 112 -8.51 -0.71 1.21
C TYR A 112 -9.27 -1.80 0.44
N THR A 113 -8.63 -2.92 0.18
CA THR A 113 -9.18 -3.94 -0.74
C THR A 113 -9.49 -5.29 -0.08
N GLU A 114 -9.25 -5.47 1.22
CA GLU A 114 -9.54 -6.73 1.90
C GLU A 114 -11.02 -7.18 1.81
N PRO A 115 -12.03 -6.27 1.84
CA PRO A 115 -13.41 -6.67 1.61
C PRO A 115 -13.69 -7.26 0.21
N LEU A 116 -12.80 -7.04 -0.77
CA LEU A 116 -12.88 -7.66 -2.10
C LEU A 116 -12.30 -9.08 -2.13
N ARG A 117 -11.41 -9.38 -1.21
CA ARG A 117 -10.68 -10.65 -1.10
C ARG A 117 -11.33 -11.59 -0.08
N LYS A 118 -11.74 -11.06 1.05
CA LYS A 118 -12.35 -11.79 2.18
C LYS A 118 -13.85 -11.53 2.26
N ASP A 119 -14.59 -12.46 2.86
CA ASP A 119 -16.04 -12.36 2.98
C ASP A 119 -16.45 -11.54 4.23
N PHE A 120 -16.23 -10.22 4.17
CA PHE A 120 -16.80 -9.28 5.13
C PHE A 120 -17.10 -7.94 4.46
N THR A 121 -17.95 -7.14 5.09
CA THR A 121 -18.36 -5.83 4.60
C THR A 121 -18.19 -4.77 5.66
N ILE A 122 -17.91 -3.55 5.24
CA ILE A 122 -17.90 -2.36 6.10
C ILE A 122 -19.05 -1.46 5.63
N LYS A 123 -19.91 -1.06 6.56
CA LYS A 123 -21.07 -0.22 6.24
C LYS A 123 -20.63 1.08 5.55
N GLY A 124 -21.21 1.37 4.41
CA GLY A 124 -20.89 2.57 3.62
C GLY A 124 -19.60 2.49 2.80
N TYR A 125 -18.86 1.38 2.84
CA TYR A 125 -17.63 1.19 2.10
C TYR A 125 -17.82 0.20 0.94
N TYR A 126 -17.67 0.69 -0.29
CA TYR A 126 -17.85 -0.05 -1.54
C TYR A 126 -16.64 0.18 -2.44
N PRO A 127 -15.50 -0.52 -2.22
CA PRO A 127 -14.21 -0.16 -2.79
C PRO A 127 -14.19 -0.04 -4.31
N LEU A 128 -14.82 -0.95 -5.06
CA LEU A 128 -14.86 -0.86 -6.54
C LEU A 128 -15.62 0.38 -7.01
N LYS A 129 -16.79 0.65 -6.43
CA LYS A 129 -17.62 1.81 -6.80
C LYS A 129 -16.92 3.13 -6.45
N GLN A 130 -16.31 3.19 -5.27
CA GLN A 130 -15.64 4.39 -4.80
C GLN A 130 -14.36 4.65 -5.60
N LEU A 131 -13.57 3.60 -5.90
CA LEU A 131 -12.40 3.71 -6.79
C LEU A 131 -12.82 4.26 -8.17
N GLU A 132 -13.85 3.68 -8.77
CA GLU A 132 -14.33 4.16 -10.07
C GLU A 132 -14.76 5.62 -10.03
N ASN A 133 -15.42 6.06 -8.95
CA ASN A 133 -15.80 7.46 -8.76
C ASN A 133 -14.58 8.39 -8.68
N TYR A 134 -13.54 8.03 -7.94
CA TYR A 134 -12.28 8.80 -7.89
C TYR A 134 -11.59 8.87 -9.24
N LEU A 135 -11.53 7.75 -9.97
CA LEU A 135 -10.97 7.72 -11.32
C LEU A 135 -11.78 8.58 -12.32
N LYS A 136 -13.09 8.62 -12.20
CA LYS A 136 -13.94 9.57 -12.98
C LYS A 136 -13.62 11.03 -12.63
N GLN A 137 -13.48 11.33 -11.35
CA GLN A 137 -13.16 12.67 -10.85
C GLN A 137 -11.76 13.14 -11.26
N SER A 138 -10.84 12.22 -11.55
CA SER A 138 -9.50 12.57 -12.06
C SER A 138 -9.52 13.22 -13.45
N LYS A 139 -10.65 13.20 -14.17
CA LYS A 139 -10.85 13.85 -15.46
C LYS A 139 -9.78 13.51 -16.50
N GLY A 140 -9.36 12.24 -16.54
CA GLY A 140 -8.35 11.76 -17.47
C GLY A 140 -6.89 12.03 -17.08
N LYS A 141 -6.64 12.65 -15.93
CA LYS A 141 -5.27 12.77 -15.40
C LYS A 141 -4.66 11.39 -15.19
N PRO A 142 -3.34 11.24 -15.33
CA PRO A 142 -2.68 9.98 -14.96
C PRO A 142 -2.92 9.66 -13.49
N ALA A 143 -3.19 8.38 -13.19
CA ALA A 143 -3.44 7.93 -11.83
C ALA A 143 -2.52 6.77 -11.46
N ILE A 144 -2.13 6.70 -10.19
CA ILE A 144 -1.47 5.55 -9.57
C ILE A 144 -2.38 5.06 -8.44
N VAL A 145 -2.67 3.76 -8.44
CA VAL A 145 -3.55 3.16 -7.45
C VAL A 145 -2.72 2.31 -6.48
N PHE A 146 -2.87 2.56 -5.19
CA PHE A 146 -2.19 1.83 -4.12
C PHE A 146 -3.19 0.99 -3.34
N HIS A 147 -2.86 -0.27 -3.14
CA HIS A 147 -3.63 -1.18 -2.28
C HIS A 147 -2.68 -2.20 -1.62
N HIS A 148 -3.18 -3.01 -0.67
CA HIS A 148 -2.32 -3.94 0.05
C HIS A 148 -2.16 -5.27 -0.68
N ALA A 149 -3.17 -6.13 -0.65
CA ALA A 149 -3.08 -7.48 -1.21
C ALA A 149 -3.23 -7.47 -2.73
N PRO A 150 -2.23 -7.95 -3.49
CA PRO A 150 -2.23 -7.91 -4.95
C PRO A 150 -3.44 -8.58 -5.58
N SER A 151 -3.94 -8.00 -6.67
CA SER A 151 -5.10 -8.52 -7.43
C SER A 151 -4.72 -9.61 -8.44
N VAL A 152 -3.68 -10.38 -8.15
CA VAL A 152 -3.18 -11.52 -8.91
C VAL A 152 -3.02 -12.73 -7.99
N ASP A 153 -2.82 -13.91 -8.57
CA ASP A 153 -2.45 -15.09 -7.80
C ASP A 153 -0.98 -14.98 -7.38
N ASP A 154 -0.63 -15.47 -6.19
CA ASP A 154 0.75 -15.50 -5.78
C ASP A 154 1.55 -16.55 -6.57
N PHE A 155 2.87 -16.45 -6.54
CA PHE A 155 3.78 -17.36 -7.26
C PHE A 155 3.54 -18.85 -6.94
N TYR A 156 3.05 -19.16 -5.75
CA TYR A 156 2.76 -20.53 -5.29
C TYR A 156 1.30 -20.92 -5.44
N ASN A 157 0.58 -20.39 -6.46
CA ASN A 157 -0.83 -20.66 -6.71
C ASN A 157 -1.73 -20.43 -5.47
N ASN A 158 -1.49 -19.32 -4.78
CA ASN A 158 -2.22 -18.94 -3.57
C ASN A 158 -2.08 -19.91 -2.38
N THR A 159 -1.05 -20.71 -2.34
CA THR A 159 -0.80 -21.63 -1.23
C THR A 159 -0.51 -20.87 0.07
N PHE A 160 0.28 -19.81 -0.01
CA PHE A 160 0.66 -18.98 1.15
C PHE A 160 -0.22 -17.74 1.29
N HIS A 161 -0.55 -17.09 0.17
CA HIS A 161 -1.33 -15.85 0.17
C HIS A 161 -2.53 -16.01 -0.75
N LYS A 162 -3.71 -16.22 -0.17
CA LYS A 162 -4.93 -16.36 -0.98
C LYS A 162 -5.18 -15.08 -1.78
N GLY A 163 -5.19 -15.23 -3.11
CA GLY A 163 -5.51 -14.18 -4.05
C GLY A 163 -7.00 -13.81 -4.06
N TRP A 164 -7.35 -12.94 -4.96
CA TRP A 164 -8.72 -12.46 -5.12
C TRP A 164 -9.61 -13.46 -5.86
N LYS A 165 -10.90 -13.50 -5.52
CA LYS A 165 -11.91 -14.25 -6.28
C LYS A 165 -11.88 -13.79 -7.74
N THR A 166 -11.87 -14.73 -8.69
CA THR A 166 -11.72 -14.43 -10.13
C THR A 166 -12.72 -13.40 -10.66
N GLN A 167 -13.99 -13.46 -10.22
CA GLN A 167 -15.02 -12.50 -10.67
C GLN A 167 -14.73 -11.07 -10.19
N ILE A 168 -14.26 -10.92 -8.95
CA ILE A 168 -13.90 -9.62 -8.37
C ILE A 168 -12.66 -9.07 -9.07
N ARG A 169 -11.64 -9.92 -9.28
CA ARG A 169 -10.43 -9.57 -10.02
C ARG A 169 -10.74 -9.05 -11.43
N ARG A 170 -11.66 -9.72 -12.16
CA ARG A 170 -12.09 -9.25 -13.49
C ARG A 170 -12.75 -7.86 -13.45
N LYS A 171 -13.60 -7.58 -12.45
CA LYS A 171 -14.22 -6.26 -12.27
C LYS A 171 -13.15 -5.20 -11.97
N TRP A 172 -12.21 -5.48 -11.08
CA TRP A 172 -11.10 -4.61 -10.76
C TRP A 172 -10.26 -4.28 -12.01
N ILE A 173 -9.81 -5.29 -12.75
CA ILE A 173 -9.03 -5.12 -13.98
C ILE A 173 -9.78 -4.27 -15.01
N LYS A 174 -11.09 -4.50 -15.16
CA LYS A 174 -11.93 -3.68 -16.05
C LYS A 174 -11.91 -2.20 -15.65
N ILE A 175 -12.08 -1.89 -14.36
CA ILE A 175 -12.04 -0.51 -13.85
C ILE A 175 -10.64 0.09 -14.08
N ILE A 176 -9.58 -0.59 -13.67
CA ILE A 176 -8.20 -0.11 -13.81
C ILE A 176 -7.85 0.24 -15.27
N ASN A 177 -8.31 -0.57 -16.24
CA ASN A 177 -8.02 -0.34 -17.66
C ASN A 177 -9.00 0.60 -18.36
N ALA A 178 -10.11 0.99 -17.70
CA ALA A 178 -11.08 1.93 -18.29
C ALA A 178 -10.65 3.40 -18.14
N TYR A 179 -9.66 3.68 -17.29
CA TYR A 179 -9.18 5.02 -16.97
C TYR A 179 -7.68 5.15 -17.20
N ASN A 180 -7.14 6.35 -17.08
CA ASN A 180 -5.72 6.63 -17.30
C ASN A 180 -4.84 6.19 -16.10
N VAL A 181 -5.00 4.94 -15.64
CA VAL A 181 -4.16 4.37 -14.59
C VAL A 181 -2.81 3.95 -15.18
N LYS A 182 -1.73 4.47 -14.62
CA LYS A 182 -0.35 4.24 -15.08
C LYS A 182 0.33 3.08 -14.37
N ALA A 183 -0.05 2.83 -13.13
CA ALA A 183 0.40 1.68 -12.36
C ALA A 183 -0.54 1.38 -11.20
N VAL A 184 -0.45 0.15 -10.73
CA VAL A 184 -0.97 -0.30 -9.45
C VAL A 184 0.21 -0.73 -8.58
N VAL A 185 0.23 -0.35 -7.31
CA VAL A 185 1.31 -0.69 -6.36
C VAL A 185 0.71 -1.41 -5.15
N ALA A 186 1.32 -2.52 -4.76
CA ALA A 186 0.84 -3.37 -3.67
C ALA A 186 1.99 -3.90 -2.80
N GLY A 187 1.65 -4.55 -1.68
CA GLY A 187 2.56 -5.26 -0.77
C GLY A 187 2.19 -6.72 -0.58
N HIS A 188 2.06 -7.17 0.70
CA HIS A 188 1.47 -8.44 1.13
C HIS A 188 2.23 -9.73 0.75
N PHE A 189 2.74 -9.86 -0.45
CA PHE A 189 3.44 -11.08 -0.87
C PHE A 189 4.85 -11.20 -0.30
N HIS A 190 5.34 -10.14 0.35
CA HIS A 190 6.69 -10.07 0.89
C HIS A 190 7.77 -10.40 -0.14
N ARG A 191 7.55 -10.04 -1.41
CA ARG A 191 8.45 -10.29 -2.53
C ARG A 191 8.51 -9.10 -3.46
N ASP A 192 9.59 -9.02 -4.20
CA ASP A 192 9.74 -8.09 -5.32
C ASP A 192 9.17 -8.76 -6.58
N GLU A 193 7.96 -8.35 -6.98
CA GLU A 193 7.30 -8.93 -8.16
C GLU A 193 6.75 -7.85 -9.09
N HIS A 194 6.67 -8.18 -10.38
CA HIS A 194 6.06 -7.36 -11.41
C HIS A 194 5.06 -8.20 -12.20
N HIS A 195 3.83 -7.75 -12.25
CA HIS A 195 2.72 -8.37 -12.96
C HIS A 195 2.06 -7.38 -13.91
N TRP A 196 1.14 -7.88 -14.74
CA TRP A 196 0.32 -7.07 -15.63
C TRP A 196 -1.16 -7.32 -15.37
N LEU A 197 -1.91 -6.23 -15.16
CA LEU A 197 -3.36 -6.22 -15.12
C LEU A 197 -3.89 -5.83 -16.50
N LYS A 198 -3.77 -6.72 -17.49
CA LYS A 198 -3.92 -6.46 -18.91
C LYS A 198 -2.86 -5.45 -19.39
N ASP A 199 -3.21 -4.16 -19.53
CA ASP A 199 -2.33 -3.12 -20.07
C ASP A 199 -1.65 -2.27 -18.97
N VAL A 200 -2.02 -2.48 -17.70
CA VAL A 200 -1.53 -1.70 -16.57
C VAL A 200 -0.57 -2.53 -15.71
N PRO A 201 0.67 -2.07 -15.44
CA PRO A 201 1.59 -2.78 -14.58
C PRO A 201 1.12 -2.78 -13.12
N LEU A 202 1.31 -3.92 -12.45
CA LEU A 202 1.18 -4.08 -11.01
C LEU A 202 2.55 -4.38 -10.42
N TYR A 203 3.00 -3.52 -9.55
CA TYR A 203 4.26 -3.65 -8.82
C TYR A 203 3.99 -4.11 -7.38
N VAL A 204 4.51 -5.27 -7.00
CA VAL A 204 4.44 -5.77 -5.62
C VAL A 204 5.76 -5.44 -4.94
N SER A 205 5.69 -4.67 -3.87
CA SER A 205 6.86 -4.23 -3.12
C SER A 205 7.27 -5.29 -2.08
N PRO A 206 8.57 -5.55 -1.91
CA PRO A 206 9.05 -6.41 -0.84
C PRO A 206 8.94 -5.71 0.52
N PRO A 207 8.94 -6.48 1.66
CA PRO A 207 8.59 -5.97 2.97
C PRO A 207 9.73 -5.22 3.66
N ILE A 208 9.39 -4.48 4.72
CA ILE A 208 10.36 -4.07 5.75
C ILE A 208 10.56 -5.21 6.76
N ALA A 209 9.52 -5.94 7.09
CA ALA A 209 9.55 -7.05 8.04
C ALA A 209 10.55 -8.16 7.66
N ARG A 210 11.09 -8.84 8.70
CA ARG A 210 12.18 -9.82 8.53
C ARG A 210 11.72 -11.24 8.18
N TYR A 211 10.46 -11.45 7.93
CA TYR A 211 9.98 -12.80 7.65
C TYR A 211 10.81 -13.49 6.56
N TRP A 212 11.08 -14.76 6.77
CA TRP A 212 11.92 -15.60 5.88
C TRP A 212 13.33 -15.04 5.61
N GLY A 213 13.93 -14.33 6.58
CA GLY A 213 15.29 -13.82 6.48
C GLY A 213 15.48 -12.67 5.50
N ARG A 214 14.40 -12.02 5.04
CA ARG A 214 14.49 -10.93 4.06
C ARG A 214 15.10 -9.67 4.65
N GLN A 215 15.83 -8.95 3.81
CA GLN A 215 16.31 -7.60 4.13
C GLN A 215 15.14 -6.61 4.18
N ALA A 216 15.28 -5.56 4.98
CA ALA A 216 14.35 -4.44 4.91
C ALA A 216 14.48 -3.73 3.56
N THR A 217 13.35 -3.38 2.97
CA THR A 217 13.33 -2.74 1.66
C THR A 217 12.33 -1.60 1.59
N TYR A 218 12.55 -0.72 0.63
CA TYR A 218 11.55 0.19 0.10
C TYR A 218 11.84 0.42 -1.37
N ARG A 219 10.89 1.01 -2.10
CA ARG A 219 11.08 1.38 -3.50
C ARG A 219 11.09 2.89 -3.68
N ILE A 220 11.72 3.33 -4.75
CA ILE A 220 11.63 4.68 -5.26
C ILE A 220 10.99 4.59 -6.64
N TYR A 221 9.85 5.25 -6.83
CA TYR A 221 9.17 5.34 -8.11
C TYR A 221 9.36 6.73 -8.72
N GLU A 222 9.64 6.75 -9.99
CA GLU A 222 9.79 7.95 -10.80
C GLU A 222 8.78 7.91 -11.96
N TYR A 223 8.02 8.99 -12.13
CA TYR A 223 7.12 9.13 -13.27
C TYR A 223 7.70 10.15 -14.23
N HIS A 224 7.96 9.72 -15.47
CA HIS A 224 8.51 10.57 -16.50
C HIS A 224 7.88 10.26 -17.87
N ASN A 225 7.36 11.26 -18.56
CA ASN A 225 6.80 11.12 -19.91
C ASN A 225 5.79 9.98 -20.06
N GLY A 226 4.86 9.87 -19.13
CA GLY A 226 3.80 8.85 -19.16
C GLY A 226 4.21 7.45 -18.70
N LYS A 227 5.48 7.25 -18.32
CA LYS A 227 6.03 5.96 -17.87
C LYS A 227 6.42 6.02 -16.41
N ILE A 228 6.32 4.90 -15.74
CA ILE A 228 6.79 4.69 -14.37
C ILE A 228 8.01 3.78 -14.41
N GLY A 229 9.12 4.25 -13.82
CA GLY A 229 10.26 3.45 -13.46
C GLY A 229 10.33 3.26 -11.95
N TYR A 230 11.03 2.23 -11.48
CA TYR A 230 11.33 2.07 -10.06
C TYR A 230 12.69 1.42 -9.81
N ARG A 231 13.18 1.65 -8.60
CA ARG A 231 14.32 0.91 -8.04
C ARG A 231 13.98 0.42 -6.64
N THR A 232 14.44 -0.77 -6.29
CA THR A 232 14.33 -1.33 -4.94
C THR A 232 15.60 -1.03 -4.15
N GLN A 233 15.45 -0.50 -2.95
CA GLN A 233 16.53 -0.23 -2.00
C GLN A 233 16.50 -1.31 -0.92
N TYR A 234 17.67 -1.91 -0.64
CA TYR A 234 17.87 -2.93 0.39
C TYR A 234 18.65 -2.31 1.54
N ILE A 235 18.11 -2.41 2.74
CA ILE A 235 18.68 -1.80 3.96
C ILE A 235 19.23 -2.91 4.86
N LYS A 236 20.44 -2.68 5.37
CA LYS A 236 21.08 -3.59 6.33
C LYS A 236 20.46 -3.49 7.72
#